data_006cf6f37b9584650c1cc13db51cf615
#
_entry.id   006cf6f37b9584650c1cc13db51cf615
#
_cell.length_a   1.000
_cell.length_b   1.000
_cell.length_c   1.000
_cell.angle_alpha   90.00
_cell.angle_beta   90.00
_cell.angle_gamma   90.00
#
_symmetry.space_group_name_H-M   'P 1'
#
loop_
_entity.id
_entity.type
_entity.pdbx_description
1 polymer ?
#
loop_
_entity_poly.entity_id
_entity_poly.type
_entity_poly.pdbx_seq_one_letter_code
_entity_poly.pdbx_strand_id
1 'polypeptide(L)'
;MKAILSLCCFFLSVTATAQQDFPASFLGHWQGELLWYKQGAKEPQKVPMQLIIQPSDSAGQYTWQIIYGENKQDNRPYILKPVDTAKGHWVIDERNSIILDQYWLGNKFTSAFTVGNNTIVDSYWIENGCLMVEFFSISAKPLHTTGGKEKDVPLVDSYALRGYQEAVLRKKP
;
A
#
# COMPACT_ATOMS: atom_id res chain seq x y z
N MET A 1 34.32 -41.43 41.04
CA MET A 1 34.25 -40.54 39.86
C MET A 1 32.79 -40.21 39.60
N LYS A 2 32.38 -38.96 39.90
CA LYS A 2 30.99 -38.46 39.68
C LYS A 2 31.00 -37.61 38.40
N ALA A 3 30.32 -38.09 37.37
CA ALA A 3 30.15 -37.34 36.14
C ALA A 3 29.01 -36.30 36.33
N ILE A 4 29.33 -35.02 36.18
CA ILE A 4 28.36 -33.91 36.17
C ILE A 4 27.92 -33.75 34.75
N LEU A 5 26.64 -34.10 34.47
CA LEU A 5 25.98 -33.87 33.19
C LEU A 5 25.47 -32.42 33.15
N SER A 6 26.18 -31.55 32.39
CA SER A 6 25.78 -30.16 32.18
C SER A 6 24.67 -30.09 31.10
N LEU A 7 23.46 -29.78 31.56
CA LEU A 7 22.30 -29.58 30.67
C LEU A 7 22.32 -28.13 30.13
N CYS A 8 22.77 -27.96 28.88
CA CYS A 8 22.72 -26.67 28.18
C CYS A 8 21.29 -26.40 27.68
N CYS A 9 20.53 -25.59 28.40
CA CYS A 9 19.22 -25.10 27.88
C CYS A 9 19.44 -24.04 26.80
N PHE A 10 19.21 -24.43 25.57
CA PHE A 10 19.15 -23.50 24.44
C PHE A 10 17.81 -22.74 24.50
N PHE A 11 17.83 -21.48 24.91
CA PHE A 11 16.68 -20.57 24.78
C PHE A 11 16.56 -20.16 23.33
N LEU A 12 15.63 -20.77 22.59
CA LEU A 12 15.16 -20.27 21.30
C LEU A 12 14.33 -19.00 21.57
N SER A 13 14.94 -17.83 21.34
CA SER A 13 14.23 -16.56 21.33
C SER A 13 13.33 -16.53 20.09
N VAL A 14 12.04 -16.85 20.25
CA VAL A 14 11.02 -16.61 19.24
C VAL A 14 10.79 -15.09 19.22
N THR A 15 11.35 -14.41 18.23
CA THR A 15 10.98 -13.01 17.93
C THR A 15 9.56 -13.05 17.39
N ALA A 16 8.56 -12.81 18.25
CA ALA A 16 7.21 -12.53 17.80
C ALA A 16 7.27 -11.21 17.00
N THR A 17 7.15 -11.28 15.69
CA THR A 17 6.84 -10.11 14.89
C THR A 17 5.46 -9.65 15.32
N ALA A 18 5.39 -8.53 16.06
CA ALA A 18 4.13 -7.92 16.42
C ALA A 18 3.37 -7.65 15.11
N GLN A 19 2.24 -8.31 14.93
CA GLN A 19 1.33 -8.05 13.83
C GLN A 19 0.97 -6.56 13.91
N GLN A 20 1.28 -5.81 12.85
CA GLN A 20 0.99 -4.38 12.82
C GLN A 20 -0.52 -4.17 12.97
N ASP A 21 -0.91 -3.46 14.02
CA ASP A 21 -2.30 -3.21 14.37
C ASP A 21 -2.86 -2.11 13.46
N PHE A 22 -3.40 -2.52 12.29
CA PHE A 22 -4.04 -1.61 11.35
C PHE A 22 -5.47 -1.27 11.83
N PRO A 23 -5.90 0.01 11.80
CA PRO A 23 -5.18 1.18 11.28
C PRO A 23 -4.32 1.91 12.31
N ALA A 24 -4.26 1.47 13.57
CA ALA A 24 -3.60 2.19 14.67
C ALA A 24 -2.11 2.50 14.38
N SER A 25 -1.37 1.57 13.78
CA SER A 25 0.04 1.76 13.41
C SER A 25 0.25 2.83 12.32
N PHE A 26 -0.80 3.13 11.54
CA PHE A 26 -0.76 4.11 10.46
C PHE A 26 -1.12 5.52 10.91
N LEU A 27 -1.68 5.69 12.11
CA LEU A 27 -2.10 7.00 12.59
C LEU A 27 -0.93 7.98 12.65
N GLY A 28 -1.16 9.18 12.13
CA GLY A 28 -0.18 10.26 12.17
C GLY A 28 -0.21 11.15 10.94
N HIS A 29 0.75 12.08 10.93
CA HIS A 29 1.05 12.92 9.79
C HIS A 29 2.38 12.44 9.20
N TRP A 30 2.34 11.85 8.03
CA TRP A 30 3.46 11.30 7.31
C TRP A 30 3.86 12.24 6.19
N GLN A 31 5.17 12.44 5.95
CA GLN A 31 5.66 13.32 4.90
C GLN A 31 6.95 12.78 4.29
N GLY A 32 7.14 13.03 3.00
CA GLY A 32 8.32 12.65 2.24
C GLY A 32 8.24 13.08 0.79
N GLU A 33 9.00 12.41 -0.04
CA GLU A 33 9.04 12.64 -1.48
C GLU A 33 8.56 11.40 -2.21
N LEU A 34 7.63 11.57 -3.14
CA LEU A 34 7.19 10.56 -4.08
C LEU A 34 8.10 10.60 -5.31
N LEU A 35 8.67 9.47 -5.68
CA LEU A 35 9.43 9.25 -6.90
C LEU A 35 8.51 8.64 -7.96
N TRP A 36 8.26 9.34 -9.05
CA TRP A 36 7.42 8.89 -10.12
C TRP A 36 8.23 8.52 -11.37
N TYR A 37 8.36 7.22 -11.62
CA TYR A 37 9.05 6.63 -12.76
C TYR A 37 8.05 6.45 -13.91
N LYS A 38 8.22 7.23 -14.98
CA LYS A 38 7.42 7.11 -16.22
C LYS A 38 8.15 6.25 -17.24
N GLN A 39 7.42 5.46 -17.99
CA GLN A 39 8.00 4.66 -19.06
C GLN A 39 8.84 5.54 -20.01
N GLY A 40 10.09 5.14 -20.25
CA GLY A 40 11.04 5.86 -21.11
C GLY A 40 11.72 7.09 -20.48
N ALA A 41 11.36 7.50 -19.28
CA ALA A 41 12.07 8.55 -18.56
C ALA A 41 13.40 8.01 -17.98
N LYS A 42 14.46 8.83 -18.03
CA LYS A 42 15.76 8.46 -17.45
C LYS A 42 15.80 8.64 -15.93
N GLU A 43 15.08 9.65 -15.43
CA GLU A 43 15.05 10.02 -14.02
C GLU A 43 13.60 10.10 -13.54
N PRO A 44 13.32 9.79 -12.28
CA PRO A 44 11.98 9.94 -11.72
C PRO A 44 11.63 11.43 -11.56
N GLN A 45 10.36 11.73 -11.74
CA GLN A 45 9.81 13.00 -11.29
C GLN A 45 9.63 12.94 -9.77
N LYS A 46 10.13 13.96 -9.05
CA LYS A 46 10.01 14.10 -7.61
C LYS A 46 8.83 14.98 -7.26
N VAL A 47 7.99 14.51 -6.34
CA VAL A 47 6.79 15.22 -5.89
C VAL A 47 6.71 15.15 -4.36
N PRO A 48 6.68 16.29 -3.64
CA PRO A 48 6.40 16.28 -2.21
C PRO A 48 5.07 15.59 -1.92
N MET A 49 5.06 14.65 -0.96
CA MET A 49 3.86 13.89 -0.59
C MET A 49 3.65 13.91 0.92
N GLN A 50 2.39 14.08 1.31
CA GLN A 50 1.96 13.90 2.69
C GLN A 50 0.76 12.96 2.73
N LEU A 51 0.66 12.17 3.80
CA LEU A 51 -0.49 11.35 4.13
C LEU A 51 -0.86 11.59 5.60
N ILE A 52 -2.08 12.06 5.86
CA ILE A 52 -2.58 12.36 7.20
C ILE A 52 -3.70 11.38 7.52
N ILE A 53 -3.45 10.55 8.55
CA ILE A 53 -4.38 9.52 9.01
C ILE A 53 -4.67 9.80 10.48
N GLN A 54 -5.92 10.15 10.80
CA GLN A 54 -6.38 10.47 12.15
C GLN A 54 -7.79 9.93 12.35
N PRO A 55 -8.23 9.64 13.58
CA PRO A 55 -9.63 9.36 13.85
C PRO A 55 -10.51 10.48 13.29
N SER A 56 -11.63 10.12 12.65
CA SER A 56 -12.63 11.09 12.19
C SER A 56 -13.71 11.29 13.26
N ASP A 57 -14.63 12.20 13.04
CA ASP A 57 -15.79 12.45 13.93
C ASP A 57 -16.75 11.25 13.99
N SER A 58 -16.66 10.34 13.03
CA SER A 58 -17.47 9.12 12.99
C SER A 58 -16.70 7.93 13.58
N ALA A 59 -17.31 7.22 14.51
CA ALA A 59 -16.68 6.07 15.17
C ALA A 59 -16.18 5.00 14.17
N GLY A 60 -14.94 4.55 14.34
CA GLY A 60 -14.32 3.53 13.50
C GLY A 60 -13.88 4.03 12.11
N GLN A 61 -14.06 5.31 11.80
CA GLN A 61 -13.59 5.91 10.56
C GLN A 61 -12.37 6.80 10.80
N TYR A 62 -11.57 7.00 9.74
CA TYR A 62 -10.33 7.76 9.81
C TYR A 62 -10.21 8.69 8.61
N THR A 63 -9.52 9.79 8.75
CA THR A 63 -9.07 10.56 7.59
C THR A 63 -8.05 9.73 6.80
N TRP A 64 -8.06 9.86 5.48
CA TRP A 64 -7.04 9.35 4.57
C TRP A 64 -6.69 10.47 3.61
N GLN A 65 -6.09 11.52 4.17
CA GLN A 65 -5.83 12.74 3.42
C GLN A 65 -4.49 12.65 2.72
N ILE A 66 -4.50 12.58 1.41
CA ILE A 66 -3.30 12.62 0.57
C ILE A 66 -3.10 14.04 0.06
N ILE A 67 -1.86 14.55 0.16
CA ILE A 67 -1.50 15.88 -0.31
C ILE A 67 -0.25 15.75 -1.19
N TYR A 68 -0.30 16.28 -2.41
CA TYR A 68 0.82 16.37 -3.31
C TYR A 68 1.22 17.83 -3.58
N GLY A 69 2.51 18.04 -3.81
CA GLY A 69 3.09 19.34 -4.15
C GLY A 69 3.39 20.23 -2.93
N GLU A 70 4.27 21.21 -3.13
CA GLU A 70 4.78 22.09 -2.05
C GLU A 70 3.67 22.99 -1.46
N ASN A 71 2.77 23.51 -2.28
CA ASN A 71 1.69 24.42 -1.88
C ASN A 71 0.35 23.72 -1.66
N LYS A 72 0.34 22.40 -1.39
CA LYS A 72 -0.89 21.61 -1.24
C LYS A 72 -1.82 21.73 -2.48
N GLN A 73 -1.22 21.77 -3.65
CA GLN A 73 -1.91 21.99 -4.93
C GLN A 73 -2.93 20.89 -5.23
N ASP A 74 -2.60 19.64 -4.88
CA ASP A 74 -3.49 18.48 -4.99
C ASP A 74 -3.75 17.94 -3.57
N ASN A 75 -4.87 18.34 -2.99
CA ASN A 75 -5.32 17.93 -1.64
C ASN A 75 -6.57 17.05 -1.77
N ARG A 76 -6.44 15.80 -1.37
CA ARG A 76 -7.45 14.74 -1.45
C ARG A 76 -7.91 14.33 -0.05
N PRO A 77 -8.95 14.97 0.51
CA PRO A 77 -9.42 14.72 1.87
C PRO A 77 -10.36 13.50 1.94
N TYR A 78 -9.83 12.32 1.65
CA TYR A 78 -10.54 11.05 1.66
C TYR A 78 -10.83 10.57 3.09
N ILE A 79 -11.75 9.62 3.21
CA ILE A 79 -12.12 8.95 4.47
C ILE A 79 -11.91 7.45 4.31
N LEU A 80 -11.18 6.86 5.25
CA LEU A 80 -11.06 5.42 5.41
C LEU A 80 -12.20 4.90 6.27
N LYS A 81 -12.96 3.91 5.77
CA LYS A 81 -14.13 3.33 6.44
C LYS A 81 -13.99 1.81 6.53
N PRO A 82 -14.36 1.18 7.66
CA PRO A 82 -14.39 -0.27 7.78
C PRO A 82 -15.60 -0.85 7.00
N VAL A 83 -15.40 -2.03 6.40
CA VAL A 83 -16.46 -2.84 5.77
C VAL A 83 -16.56 -4.18 6.48
N ASP A 84 -15.51 -4.98 6.45
CA ASP A 84 -15.38 -6.26 7.16
C ASP A 84 -13.93 -6.38 7.68
N THR A 85 -13.70 -5.84 8.86
CA THR A 85 -12.36 -5.80 9.46
C THR A 85 -11.82 -7.19 9.79
N ALA A 86 -12.69 -8.18 9.99
CA ALA A 86 -12.27 -9.56 10.22
C ALA A 86 -11.63 -10.18 8.97
N LYS A 87 -12.00 -9.68 7.78
CA LYS A 87 -11.39 -10.06 6.50
C LYS A 87 -10.37 -9.02 6.00
N GLY A 88 -10.05 -8.03 6.81
CA GLY A 88 -9.15 -6.94 6.41
C GLY A 88 -9.74 -6.01 5.35
N HIS A 89 -11.07 -6.01 5.15
CA HIS A 89 -11.74 -5.24 4.11
C HIS A 89 -12.16 -3.85 4.62
N TRP A 90 -11.71 -2.83 3.90
CA TRP A 90 -11.95 -1.42 4.14
C TRP A 90 -12.32 -0.74 2.81
N VAL A 91 -12.74 0.51 2.87
CA VAL A 91 -12.89 1.36 1.68
C VAL A 91 -12.29 2.73 1.93
N ILE A 92 -11.75 3.34 0.87
CA ILE A 92 -11.44 4.76 0.81
C ILE A 92 -12.57 5.45 0.06
N ASP A 93 -13.28 6.32 0.76
CA ASP A 93 -14.33 7.17 0.20
C ASP A 93 -13.72 8.51 -0.20
N GLU A 94 -13.69 8.80 -1.50
CA GLU A 94 -13.17 10.05 -2.05
C GLU A 94 -14.10 11.25 -1.84
N ARG A 95 -15.29 11.03 -1.25
CA ARG A 95 -16.31 12.05 -0.98
C ARG A 95 -16.89 12.73 -2.24
N ASN A 96 -16.75 12.08 -3.38
CA ASN A 96 -17.23 12.52 -4.70
C ASN A 96 -18.02 11.41 -5.43
N SER A 97 -18.54 10.43 -4.68
CA SER A 97 -19.22 9.21 -5.14
C SER A 97 -18.26 8.09 -5.60
N ILE A 98 -16.95 8.26 -5.51
CA ILE A 98 -15.97 7.19 -5.75
C ILE A 98 -15.67 6.51 -4.43
N ILE A 99 -15.81 5.18 -4.41
CA ILE A 99 -15.47 4.30 -3.30
C ILE A 99 -14.47 3.27 -3.83
N LEU A 100 -13.31 3.19 -3.19
CA LEU A 100 -12.24 2.28 -3.57
C LEU A 100 -12.09 1.19 -2.50
N ASP A 101 -12.28 -0.06 -2.89
CA ASP A 101 -12.07 -1.21 -2.00
C ASP A 101 -10.58 -1.35 -1.68
N GLN A 102 -10.29 -1.59 -0.40
CA GLN A 102 -8.94 -1.74 0.14
C GLN A 102 -8.87 -2.98 1.01
N TYR A 103 -7.76 -3.68 0.99
CA TYR A 103 -7.58 -4.91 1.74
C TYR A 103 -6.28 -4.91 2.54
N TRP A 104 -6.38 -5.30 3.80
CA TRP A 104 -5.22 -5.63 4.60
C TRP A 104 -4.80 -7.07 4.31
N LEU A 105 -3.70 -7.26 3.58
CA LEU A 105 -3.18 -8.56 3.16
C LEU A 105 -1.74 -8.71 3.67
N GLY A 106 -1.53 -9.69 4.55
CA GLY A 106 -0.23 -9.88 5.19
C GLY A 106 0.16 -8.67 6.04
N ASN A 107 1.07 -7.84 5.55
CA ASN A 107 1.52 -6.60 6.19
C ASN A 107 1.28 -5.36 5.33
N LYS A 108 0.51 -5.48 4.24
CA LYS A 108 0.23 -4.38 3.32
C LYS A 108 -1.26 -4.05 3.28
N PHE A 109 -1.56 -2.76 3.24
CA PHE A 109 -2.87 -2.21 2.91
C PHE A 109 -2.88 -1.88 1.43
N THR A 110 -3.66 -2.59 0.64
CA THR A 110 -3.54 -2.60 -0.83
C THR A 110 -4.88 -2.62 -1.54
N SER A 111 -4.89 -2.07 -2.76
CA SER A 111 -6.04 -2.12 -3.65
C SER A 111 -5.66 -2.32 -5.11
N ALA A 112 -6.67 -2.59 -5.94
CA ALA A 112 -6.58 -2.51 -7.38
C ALA A 112 -7.89 -1.93 -7.93
N PHE A 113 -7.81 -0.84 -8.67
CA PHE A 113 -8.98 -0.22 -9.29
C PHE A 113 -8.65 0.34 -10.67
N THR A 114 -9.67 0.48 -11.51
CA THR A 114 -9.50 0.98 -12.87
C THR A 114 -10.17 2.34 -13.04
N VAL A 115 -9.41 3.31 -13.53
CA VAL A 115 -9.88 4.64 -13.88
C VAL A 115 -9.47 4.97 -15.32
N GLY A 116 -10.45 5.23 -16.18
CA GLY A 116 -10.22 5.45 -17.60
C GLY A 116 -9.51 4.25 -18.24
N ASN A 117 -8.32 4.47 -18.80
CA ASN A 117 -7.54 3.44 -19.48
C ASN A 117 -6.40 2.87 -18.62
N ASN A 118 -6.42 3.11 -17.30
CA ASN A 118 -5.40 2.63 -16.37
C ASN A 118 -6.02 1.82 -15.24
N THR A 119 -5.42 0.69 -14.93
CA THR A 119 -5.58 0.00 -13.65
C THR A 119 -4.45 0.44 -12.73
N ILE A 120 -4.81 0.91 -11.55
CA ILE A 120 -3.87 1.29 -10.50
C ILE A 120 -3.87 0.18 -9.47
N VAL A 121 -2.69 -0.26 -9.08
CA VAL A 121 -2.49 -1.11 -7.89
C VAL A 121 -1.70 -0.26 -6.91
N ASP A 122 -2.25 -0.06 -5.72
CA ASP A 122 -1.57 0.66 -4.66
C ASP A 122 -1.25 -0.24 -3.47
N SER A 123 -0.25 0.13 -2.70
CA SER A 123 0.10 -0.55 -1.47
C SER A 123 0.73 0.42 -0.47
N TYR A 124 0.37 0.24 0.80
CA TYR A 124 0.90 1.00 1.93
C TYR A 124 1.31 0.02 3.03
N TRP A 125 2.48 0.22 3.63
CA TRP A 125 2.93 -0.59 4.77
C TRP A 125 3.91 0.20 5.65
N ILE A 126 4.07 -0.24 6.89
CA ILE A 126 5.09 0.33 7.79
C ILE A 126 6.33 -0.54 7.76
N GLU A 127 7.47 0.08 7.50
CA GLU A 127 8.77 -0.56 7.53
C GLU A 127 9.80 0.36 8.17
N ASN A 128 10.54 -0.15 9.16
CA ASN A 128 11.57 0.60 9.89
C ASN A 128 11.07 1.96 10.44
N GLY A 129 9.80 2.03 10.87
CA GLY A 129 9.18 3.24 11.40
C GLY A 129 8.80 4.29 10.34
N CYS A 130 8.92 3.97 9.05
CA CYS A 130 8.46 4.78 7.93
C CYS A 130 7.19 4.18 7.32
N LEU A 131 6.33 5.03 6.77
CA LEU A 131 5.22 4.60 5.94
C LEU A 131 5.70 4.52 4.49
N MET A 132 5.71 3.31 3.97
CA MET A 132 6.07 3.00 2.59
C MET A 132 4.82 3.09 1.73
N VAL A 133 4.96 3.62 0.52
CA VAL A 133 3.88 3.78 -0.47
C VAL A 133 4.36 3.31 -1.82
N GLU A 134 3.56 2.51 -2.49
CA GLU A 134 3.77 2.07 -3.88
C GLU A 134 2.52 2.23 -4.72
N PHE A 135 2.69 2.63 -5.99
CA PHE A 135 1.65 2.61 -7.00
C PHE A 135 2.19 2.05 -8.30
N PHE A 136 1.47 1.10 -8.88
CA PHE A 136 1.67 0.67 -10.26
C PHE A 136 0.55 1.20 -11.15
N SER A 137 0.89 1.78 -12.29
CA SER A 137 -0.06 2.13 -13.34
C SER A 137 0.08 1.15 -14.49
N ILE A 138 -0.97 0.39 -14.75
CA ILE A 138 -1.03 -0.71 -15.70
C ILE A 138 -2.10 -0.36 -16.75
N SER A 139 -1.90 -0.71 -18.02
CA SER A 139 -2.97 -0.52 -19.01
C SER A 139 -4.20 -1.36 -18.62
N ALA A 140 -5.40 -0.77 -18.69
CA ALA A 140 -6.64 -1.48 -18.38
C ALA A 140 -6.99 -2.57 -19.43
N LYS A 141 -6.37 -2.50 -20.62
CA LYS A 141 -6.51 -3.50 -21.67
C LYS A 141 -5.19 -4.22 -21.89
N PRO A 142 -5.22 -5.52 -22.20
CA PRO A 142 -4.00 -6.25 -22.52
C PRO A 142 -3.30 -5.64 -23.73
N LEU A 143 -1.96 -5.68 -23.69
CA LEU A 143 -1.12 -5.32 -24.82
C LEU A 143 -1.20 -6.40 -25.89
N HIS A 144 -1.19 -7.66 -25.47
CA HIS A 144 -1.39 -8.84 -26.31
C HIS A 144 -1.84 -10.03 -25.47
N THR A 145 -2.49 -10.98 -26.13
CA THR A 145 -2.88 -12.27 -25.58
C THR A 145 -2.12 -13.38 -26.30
N THR A 146 -1.55 -14.32 -25.57
CA THR A 146 -0.79 -15.46 -26.09
C THR A 146 -1.29 -16.77 -25.49
N GLY A 147 -0.78 -17.92 -25.96
CA GLY A 147 -1.19 -19.25 -25.50
C GLY A 147 -2.41 -19.78 -26.25
N GLY A 148 -3.07 -20.79 -25.69
CA GLY A 148 -4.32 -21.39 -26.19
C GLY A 148 -4.23 -22.16 -27.52
N LYS A 149 -3.04 -22.35 -28.10
CA LYS A 149 -2.86 -23.08 -29.37
C LYS A 149 -2.75 -24.60 -29.20
N GLU A 150 -2.32 -25.02 -28.04
CA GLU A 150 -2.14 -26.43 -27.69
C GLU A 150 -3.10 -26.80 -26.56
N LYS A 151 -3.43 -28.11 -26.49
CA LYS A 151 -4.25 -28.65 -25.40
C LYS A 151 -3.54 -28.36 -24.08
N ASP A 152 -4.27 -27.88 -23.08
CA ASP A 152 -3.79 -27.59 -21.71
C ASP A 152 -2.87 -26.36 -21.56
N VAL A 153 -2.62 -25.59 -22.63
CA VAL A 153 -1.95 -24.29 -22.56
C VAL A 153 -2.97 -23.17 -22.41
N PRO A 154 -3.01 -22.43 -21.28
CA PRO A 154 -3.99 -21.37 -21.06
C PRO A 154 -3.71 -20.17 -21.96
N LEU A 155 -4.75 -19.36 -22.17
CA LEU A 155 -4.61 -18.00 -22.68
C LEU A 155 -4.01 -17.12 -21.60
N VAL A 156 -3.04 -16.27 -21.97
CA VAL A 156 -2.36 -15.35 -21.07
C VAL A 156 -2.38 -13.95 -21.65
N ASP A 157 -2.97 -13.02 -20.90
CA ASP A 157 -2.98 -11.59 -21.20
C ASP A 157 -1.76 -10.91 -20.58
N SER A 158 -1.03 -10.17 -21.40
CA SER A 158 0.09 -9.33 -20.97
C SER A 158 -0.28 -7.86 -21.05
N TYR A 159 0.05 -7.09 -20.00
CA TYR A 159 -0.35 -5.70 -19.87
C TYR A 159 0.87 -4.78 -19.91
N ALA A 160 0.71 -3.58 -20.45
CA ALA A 160 1.75 -2.57 -20.42
C ALA A 160 1.81 -1.92 -19.01
N LEU A 161 3.00 -1.88 -18.41
CA LEU A 161 3.28 -1.04 -17.26
C LEU A 161 3.55 0.39 -17.74
N ARG A 162 2.75 1.35 -17.30
CA ARG A 162 2.82 2.76 -17.73
C ARG A 162 3.62 3.64 -16.80
N GLY A 163 3.72 3.25 -15.54
CA GLY A 163 4.47 3.96 -14.53
C GLY A 163 4.52 3.21 -13.22
N TYR A 164 5.49 3.58 -12.42
CA TYR A 164 5.71 3.13 -11.06
C TYR A 164 5.94 4.36 -10.19
N GLN A 165 5.40 4.34 -8.98
CA GLN A 165 5.64 5.39 -8.00
C GLN A 165 5.95 4.74 -6.65
N GLU A 166 6.88 5.34 -5.93
CA GLU A 166 7.22 4.93 -4.58
C GLU A 166 7.48 6.15 -3.69
N ALA A 167 7.18 6.02 -2.42
CA ALA A 167 7.54 7.02 -1.42
C ALA A 167 7.92 6.37 -0.10
N VAL A 168 8.88 6.99 0.58
CA VAL A 168 9.24 6.70 1.97
C VAL A 168 8.84 7.91 2.80
N LEU A 169 7.76 7.77 3.54
CA LEU A 169 7.21 8.85 4.35
C LEU A 169 7.61 8.68 5.82
N ARG A 170 8.11 9.75 6.42
CA ARG A 170 8.48 9.81 7.83
C ARG A 170 7.38 10.50 8.64
N LYS A 171 7.17 10.02 9.85
CA LYS A 171 6.19 10.63 10.76
C LYS A 171 6.69 12.01 11.17
N LYS A 172 5.83 13.00 11.02
CA LYS A 172 6.10 14.35 11.51
C LYS A 172 5.98 14.35 13.03
N PRO A 173 6.91 14.97 13.74
CA PRO A 173 6.85 15.12 15.20
C PRO A 173 5.58 15.82 15.69
#